data_df7ba5fc4a82d2100f436e4e124898a1
#
_entry.id   df7ba5fc4a82d2100f436e4e124898a1
#
_cell.length_a   1.000
_cell.length_b   1.000
_cell.length_c   1.000
_cell.angle_alpha   90.00
_cell.angle_beta   90.00
_cell.angle_gamma   90.00
#
_symmetry.space_group_name_H-M   'P 1'
#
loop_
_entity.id
_entity.type
_entity.pdbx_description
1 polymer ?
#
loop_
_entity_poly.entity_id
_entity_poly.type
_entity_poly.pdbx_seq_one_letter_code
_entity_poly.pdbx_strand_id
1 'polypeptide(L)'
;MSVAAESETATTVQIMLDSTEVSVSQSLRQLAFTVRSIHGDAVEALATPPDSSPIGSRDKQVDRLASMIDRSVSRGMADLGEVDALGTTRPELFESWTAMRELCRFRDAAADIGNAAAALDDPPSAARLAACRDFGRTVREVVSDGVSVALGDEGADVARSAVGELRRARDDIDALDRELDEAGAGAAELRRVARALRRTAECGGDVAEIGLRRAVRCRETIRDRDPGRMNE
;
A
#
# COMPACT_ATOMS: atom_id res chain seq x y z
N MET A 1 -51.38 33.04 -8.40
CA MET A 1 -50.32 32.76 -9.39
C MET A 1 -48.96 33.09 -8.78
N SER A 2 -48.14 32.17 -8.67
CA SER A 2 -46.69 32.16 -8.38
C SER A 2 -46.34 31.26 -7.19
N VAL A 3 -46.22 29.98 -7.47
CA VAL A 3 -45.47 29.02 -6.64
C VAL A 3 -44.89 28.00 -7.65
N ALA A 4 -43.75 28.28 -8.23
CA ALA A 4 -43.04 27.33 -9.08
C ALA A 4 -41.57 27.74 -9.37
N ALA A 5 -40.85 28.39 -8.43
CA ALA A 5 -39.48 28.79 -8.69
C ALA A 5 -38.44 28.40 -7.59
N GLU A 6 -38.85 27.72 -6.52
CA GLU A 6 -37.92 27.38 -5.41
C GLU A 6 -37.41 25.92 -5.39
N SER A 7 -37.89 25.06 -6.31
CA SER A 7 -37.52 23.63 -6.28
C SER A 7 -36.27 23.26 -7.12
N GLU A 8 -35.86 24.08 -8.08
CA GLU A 8 -34.77 23.73 -9.00
C GLU A 8 -33.34 24.07 -8.46
N THR A 9 -33.25 25.05 -7.57
CA THR A 9 -31.95 25.53 -7.09
C THR A 9 -31.34 24.62 -6.01
N ALA A 10 -32.17 23.95 -5.22
CA ALA A 10 -31.71 23.05 -4.15
C ALA A 10 -31.13 21.72 -4.69
N THR A 11 -31.70 21.19 -5.77
CA THR A 11 -31.26 19.91 -6.38
C THR A 11 -29.91 20.06 -7.09
N THR A 12 -29.63 21.22 -7.69
CA THR A 12 -28.37 21.48 -8.41
C THR A 12 -27.18 21.64 -7.47
N VAL A 13 -27.38 22.17 -6.26
CA VAL A 13 -26.31 22.33 -5.25
C VAL A 13 -25.91 20.99 -4.63
N GLN A 14 -26.84 20.06 -4.46
CA GLN A 14 -26.56 18.74 -3.90
C GLN A 14 -25.75 17.86 -4.86
N ILE A 15 -25.99 17.96 -6.17
CA ILE A 15 -25.22 17.23 -7.20
C ILE A 15 -23.78 17.76 -7.33
N MET A 16 -23.54 19.05 -7.07
CA MET A 16 -22.19 19.63 -7.11
C MET A 16 -21.32 19.28 -5.89
N LEU A 17 -21.92 18.92 -4.76
CA LEU A 17 -21.19 18.49 -3.57
C LEU A 17 -20.74 17.02 -3.64
N ASP A 18 -21.47 16.17 -4.34
CA ASP A 18 -21.11 14.74 -4.53
C ASP A 18 -19.97 14.51 -5.53
N SER A 19 -19.62 15.48 -6.36
CA SER A 19 -18.60 15.31 -7.40
C SER A 19 -17.17 15.63 -6.95
N THR A 20 -16.92 16.04 -5.70
CA THR A 20 -15.61 16.45 -5.19
C THR A 20 -15.02 15.53 -4.14
N GLU A 21 -15.71 14.49 -3.69
CA GLU A 21 -15.13 13.53 -2.75
C GLU A 21 -14.45 12.37 -3.49
N VAL A 22 -13.15 12.52 -3.70
CA VAL A 22 -12.29 11.40 -4.08
C VAL A 22 -12.43 10.33 -2.98
N SER A 23 -12.98 9.17 -3.32
CA SER A 23 -13.24 8.13 -2.33
C SER A 23 -11.94 7.69 -1.63
N VAL A 24 -12.02 7.36 -0.34
CA VAL A 24 -10.89 6.83 0.45
C VAL A 24 -10.26 5.63 -0.27
N SER A 25 -11.10 4.76 -0.83
CA SER A 25 -10.66 3.58 -1.60
C SER A 25 -9.85 3.96 -2.84
N GLN A 26 -10.28 4.97 -3.60
CA GLN A 26 -9.55 5.44 -4.77
C GLN A 26 -8.22 6.09 -4.38
N SER A 27 -8.19 6.90 -3.31
CA SER A 27 -6.97 7.48 -2.78
C SER A 27 -5.97 6.41 -2.33
N LEU A 28 -6.45 5.34 -1.69
CA LEU A 28 -5.61 4.22 -1.24
C LEU A 28 -5.04 3.43 -2.43
N ARG A 29 -5.83 3.17 -3.48
CA ARG A 29 -5.32 2.53 -4.73
C ARG A 29 -4.23 3.38 -5.38
N GLN A 30 -4.46 4.68 -5.48
CA GLN A 30 -3.50 5.59 -6.09
C GLN A 30 -2.22 5.70 -5.26
N LEU A 31 -2.34 5.73 -3.91
CA LEU A 31 -1.21 5.70 -3.00
C LEU A 31 -0.39 4.42 -3.19
N ALA A 32 -1.03 3.25 -3.17
CA ALA A 32 -0.37 1.97 -3.39
C ALA A 32 0.37 1.91 -4.73
N PHE A 33 -0.26 2.37 -5.80
CA PHE A 33 0.38 2.46 -7.12
C PHE A 33 1.63 3.35 -7.09
N THR A 34 1.52 4.53 -6.48
CA THR A 34 2.61 5.51 -6.41
C THR A 34 3.80 4.98 -5.61
N VAL A 35 3.57 4.40 -4.43
CA VAL A 35 4.68 3.89 -3.58
C VAL A 35 5.33 2.64 -4.19
N ARG A 36 4.56 1.78 -4.90
CA ARG A 36 5.10 0.65 -5.64
C ARG A 36 6.00 1.10 -6.80
N SER A 37 5.62 2.17 -7.49
CA SER A 37 6.46 2.78 -8.55
C SER A 37 7.76 3.34 -7.96
N ILE A 38 7.70 4.08 -6.84
CA ILE A 38 8.89 4.59 -6.14
C ILE A 38 9.82 3.44 -5.74
N HIS A 39 9.27 2.36 -5.19
CA HIS A 39 10.05 1.18 -4.82
C HIS A 39 10.70 0.50 -6.03
N GLY A 40 9.97 0.39 -7.14
CA GLY A 40 10.52 -0.17 -8.38
C GLY A 40 11.75 0.60 -8.86
N ASP A 41 11.63 1.92 -8.93
CA ASP A 41 12.73 2.79 -9.36
C ASP A 41 13.92 2.75 -8.39
N ALA A 42 13.66 2.66 -7.07
CA ALA A 42 14.72 2.53 -6.07
C ALA A 42 15.51 1.22 -6.22
N VAL A 43 14.84 0.10 -6.56
CA VAL A 43 15.50 -1.18 -6.84
C VAL A 43 16.27 -1.12 -8.15
N GLU A 44 15.73 -0.49 -9.21
CA GLU A 44 16.44 -0.33 -10.48
C GLU A 44 17.67 0.58 -10.37
N ALA A 45 17.65 1.55 -9.45
CA ALA A 45 18.80 2.41 -9.17
C ALA A 45 20.06 1.65 -8.69
N LEU A 46 19.91 0.41 -8.22
CA LEU A 46 21.06 -0.48 -7.91
C LEU A 46 21.90 -0.83 -9.14
N ALA A 47 21.30 -0.84 -10.34
CA ALA A 47 22.02 -1.13 -11.58
C ALA A 47 22.61 0.14 -12.23
N THR A 48 21.86 1.22 -12.13
CA THR A 48 22.22 2.50 -12.76
C THR A 48 21.73 3.63 -11.86
N PRO A 49 22.60 4.25 -11.06
CA PRO A 49 22.22 5.39 -10.24
C PRO A 49 21.60 6.49 -11.13
N PRO A 50 20.45 7.04 -10.77
CA PRO A 50 19.81 8.08 -11.57
C PRO A 50 20.61 9.38 -11.52
N ASP A 51 20.77 10.06 -12.67
CA ASP A 51 21.40 11.37 -12.77
C ASP A 51 20.65 12.48 -12.01
N SER A 52 19.37 12.25 -11.72
CA SER A 52 18.52 13.12 -10.91
C SER A 52 17.45 12.28 -10.20
N SER A 53 17.18 12.57 -8.92
CA SER A 53 16.15 11.86 -8.18
C SER A 53 14.74 12.29 -8.64
N PRO A 54 13.99 11.45 -9.38
CA PRO A 54 12.59 11.73 -9.71
C PRO A 54 11.65 11.56 -8.49
N ILE A 55 12.20 11.23 -7.33
CA ILE A 55 11.45 10.89 -6.11
C ILE A 55 10.67 12.10 -5.59
N GLY A 56 11.25 13.31 -5.64
CA GLY A 56 10.68 14.49 -4.97
C GLY A 56 9.28 14.95 -5.40
N SER A 57 8.84 14.70 -6.65
CA SER A 57 7.47 15.05 -7.07
C SER A 57 6.46 14.00 -6.63
N ARG A 58 6.85 12.73 -6.64
CA ARG A 58 6.02 11.61 -6.19
C ARG A 58 5.86 11.57 -4.67
N ASP A 59 6.87 11.97 -3.91
CA ASP A 59 6.77 12.13 -2.45
C ASP A 59 5.65 13.10 -2.07
N LYS A 60 5.60 14.27 -2.72
CA LYS A 60 4.51 15.24 -2.49
C LYS A 60 3.13 14.67 -2.83
N GLN A 61 3.05 13.79 -3.84
CA GLN A 61 1.81 13.10 -4.19
C GLN A 61 1.42 12.10 -3.09
N VAL A 62 2.37 11.31 -2.57
CA VAL A 62 2.15 10.39 -1.45
C VAL A 62 1.63 11.15 -0.24
N ASP A 63 2.30 12.24 0.17
CA ASP A 63 1.90 13.05 1.33
C ASP A 63 0.49 13.65 1.15
N ARG A 64 0.15 14.11 -0.06
CA ARG A 64 -1.19 14.63 -0.36
C ARG A 64 -2.26 13.54 -0.23
N LEU A 65 -2.03 12.35 -0.81
CA LEU A 65 -2.98 11.24 -0.75
C LEU A 65 -3.15 10.74 0.69
N ALA A 66 -2.06 10.60 1.43
CA ALA A 66 -2.09 10.23 2.85
C ALA A 66 -2.89 11.25 3.67
N SER A 67 -2.67 12.56 3.45
CA SER A 67 -3.41 13.62 4.13
C SER A 67 -4.90 13.65 3.77
N MET A 68 -5.28 13.25 2.56
CA MET A 68 -6.69 13.11 2.15
C MET A 68 -7.36 11.96 2.91
N ILE A 69 -6.72 10.79 2.96
CA ILE A 69 -7.23 9.63 3.71
C ILE A 69 -7.34 9.97 5.19
N ASP A 70 -6.30 10.56 5.79
CA ASP A 70 -6.27 10.92 7.21
C ASP A 70 -7.41 11.88 7.59
N ARG A 71 -7.68 12.89 6.77
CA ARG A 71 -8.82 13.81 6.98
C ARG A 71 -10.17 13.12 6.88
N SER A 72 -10.37 12.23 5.88
CA SER A 72 -11.63 11.51 5.73
C SER A 72 -11.88 10.57 6.91
N VAL A 73 -10.83 9.88 7.37
CA VAL A 73 -10.90 9.02 8.56
C VAL A 73 -11.20 9.84 9.81
N SER A 74 -10.52 10.97 10.02
CA SER A 74 -10.74 11.85 11.17
C SER A 74 -12.19 12.36 11.23
N ARG A 75 -12.77 12.76 10.09
CA ARG A 75 -14.17 13.19 10.00
C ARG A 75 -15.12 12.02 10.32
N GLY A 76 -14.94 10.87 9.70
CA GLY A 76 -15.78 9.69 9.92
C GLY A 76 -15.69 9.13 11.36
N MET A 77 -14.56 9.34 12.05
CA MET A 77 -14.45 8.99 13.47
C MET A 77 -15.19 9.98 14.37
N ALA A 78 -15.29 11.24 13.97
CA ALA A 78 -15.97 12.29 14.73
C ALA A 78 -17.50 12.28 14.53
N ASP A 79 -17.98 11.99 13.32
CA ASP A 79 -19.40 12.05 12.95
C ASP A 79 -19.84 10.79 12.19
N LEU A 80 -20.97 10.19 12.62
CA LEU A 80 -21.59 9.04 11.95
C LEU A 80 -22.18 9.40 10.59
N GLY A 81 -22.71 10.62 10.43
CA GLY A 81 -23.25 11.08 9.15
C GLY A 81 -22.17 11.16 8.06
N GLU A 82 -20.93 11.47 8.42
CA GLU A 82 -19.79 11.46 7.50
C GLU A 82 -19.44 10.01 7.04
N VAL A 83 -19.59 9.02 7.92
CA VAL A 83 -19.36 7.60 7.56
C VAL A 83 -20.37 7.15 6.51
N ASP A 84 -21.64 7.51 6.70
CA ASP A 84 -22.72 7.19 5.76
C ASP A 84 -22.51 7.93 4.42
N ALA A 85 -22.11 9.20 4.46
CA ALA A 85 -21.79 9.99 3.27
C ALA A 85 -20.61 9.41 2.47
N LEU A 86 -19.60 8.85 3.16
CA LEU A 86 -18.47 8.16 2.53
C LEU A 86 -18.83 6.76 1.99
N GLY A 87 -20.04 6.26 2.24
CA GLY A 87 -20.49 4.94 1.81
C GLY A 87 -19.66 3.78 2.37
N THR A 88 -19.16 3.92 3.61
CA THR A 88 -18.23 2.99 4.25
C THR A 88 -18.64 2.71 5.70
N THR A 89 -17.85 1.93 6.41
CA THR A 89 -18.02 1.66 7.85
C THR A 89 -16.79 2.13 8.65
N ARG A 90 -16.95 2.38 9.94
CA ARG A 90 -15.81 2.73 10.81
C ARG A 90 -14.68 1.70 10.79
N PRO A 91 -14.94 0.38 10.85
CA PRO A 91 -13.89 -0.60 10.67
C PRO A 91 -13.14 -0.47 9.34
N GLU A 92 -13.84 -0.23 8.23
CA GLU A 92 -13.23 -0.05 6.91
C GLU A 92 -12.39 1.23 6.81
N LEU A 93 -12.85 2.32 7.43
CA LEU A 93 -12.06 3.56 7.55
C LEU A 93 -10.77 3.31 8.34
N PHE A 94 -10.86 2.59 9.47
CA PHE A 94 -9.69 2.26 10.28
C PHE A 94 -8.70 1.37 9.53
N GLU A 95 -9.19 0.36 8.80
CA GLU A 95 -8.36 -0.50 7.94
C GLU A 95 -7.69 0.29 6.82
N SER A 96 -8.42 1.19 6.17
CA SER A 96 -7.88 2.09 5.14
C SER A 96 -6.80 3.01 5.71
N TRP A 97 -7.01 3.54 6.90
CA TRP A 97 -6.01 4.36 7.60
C TRP A 97 -4.76 3.55 7.95
N THR A 98 -4.93 2.33 8.47
CA THR A 98 -3.80 1.46 8.81
C THR A 98 -3.01 1.08 7.56
N ALA A 99 -3.69 0.71 6.48
CA ALA A 99 -3.05 0.41 5.20
C ALA A 99 -2.30 1.62 4.63
N MET A 100 -2.88 2.81 4.69
CA MET A 100 -2.21 4.06 4.30
C MET A 100 -0.92 4.27 5.10
N ARG A 101 -0.93 4.05 6.42
CA ARG A 101 0.25 4.17 7.28
C ARG A 101 1.36 3.21 6.87
N GLU A 102 1.02 1.95 6.59
CA GLU A 102 2.00 0.96 6.13
C GLU A 102 2.55 1.30 4.74
N LEU A 103 1.72 1.81 3.82
CA LEU A 103 2.18 2.29 2.52
C LEU A 103 3.14 3.50 2.63
N CYS A 104 2.93 4.40 3.58
CA CYS A 104 3.88 5.49 3.85
C CYS A 104 5.23 4.94 4.37
N ARG A 105 5.21 3.98 5.30
CA ARG A 105 6.42 3.30 5.79
C ARG A 105 7.15 2.54 4.67
N PHE A 106 6.38 1.94 3.76
CA PHE A 106 6.90 1.29 2.56
C PHE A 106 7.66 2.29 1.67
N ARG A 107 7.09 3.49 1.43
CA ARG A 107 7.75 4.58 0.70
C ARG A 107 9.06 4.98 1.37
N ASP A 108 9.07 5.13 2.70
CA ASP A 108 10.27 5.53 3.46
C ASP A 108 11.38 4.48 3.33
N ALA A 109 11.02 3.18 3.41
CA ALA A 109 11.97 2.10 3.19
C ALA A 109 12.47 2.04 1.73
N ALA A 110 11.62 2.37 0.75
CA ALA A 110 12.05 2.48 -0.64
C ALA A 110 13.04 3.64 -0.86
N ALA A 111 12.85 4.76 -0.16
CA ALA A 111 13.82 5.86 -0.18
C ALA A 111 15.19 5.44 0.41
N ASP A 112 15.19 4.61 1.47
CA ASP A 112 16.42 4.05 2.03
C ASP A 112 17.16 3.15 1.02
N ILE A 113 16.44 2.38 0.18
CA ILE A 113 17.05 1.60 -0.93
C ILE A 113 17.73 2.55 -1.93
N GLY A 114 17.02 3.58 -2.36
CA GLY A 114 17.56 4.56 -3.31
C GLY A 114 18.79 5.31 -2.77
N ASN A 115 18.76 5.71 -1.51
CA ASN A 115 19.90 6.35 -0.84
C ASN A 115 21.10 5.42 -0.74
N ALA A 116 20.88 4.15 -0.41
CA ALA A 116 21.97 3.16 -0.34
C ALA A 116 22.50 2.85 -1.75
N ALA A 117 21.64 2.78 -2.76
CA ALA A 117 22.05 2.60 -4.16
C ALA A 117 22.95 3.75 -4.66
N ALA A 118 22.59 5.00 -4.31
CA ALA A 118 23.39 6.18 -4.67
C ALA A 118 24.74 6.25 -3.96
N ALA A 119 24.94 5.51 -2.86
CA ALA A 119 26.18 5.43 -2.11
C ALA A 119 27.06 4.23 -2.48
N LEU A 120 26.63 3.40 -3.45
CA LEU A 120 27.43 2.31 -3.97
C LEU A 120 28.55 2.86 -4.86
N ASP A 121 29.79 2.47 -4.63
CA ASP A 121 30.92 2.79 -5.52
C ASP A 121 30.82 2.04 -6.84
N ASP A 122 30.40 0.77 -6.78
CA ASP A 122 30.21 -0.11 -7.93
C ASP A 122 28.82 -0.80 -7.88
N PRO A 123 28.19 -1.07 -9.03
CA PRO A 123 26.95 -1.85 -9.08
C PRO A 123 27.16 -3.26 -8.47
N PRO A 124 26.11 -3.84 -7.84
CA PRO A 124 26.15 -5.21 -7.38
C PRO A 124 26.45 -6.18 -8.51
N SER A 125 27.00 -7.37 -8.19
CA SER A 125 27.11 -8.43 -9.17
C SER A 125 25.75 -8.77 -9.80
N ALA A 126 25.74 -9.28 -11.04
CA ALA A 126 24.50 -9.61 -11.75
C ALA A 126 23.59 -10.55 -10.94
N ALA A 127 24.15 -11.51 -10.21
CA ALA A 127 23.40 -12.43 -9.36
C ALA A 127 22.73 -11.69 -8.19
N ARG A 128 23.43 -10.82 -7.49
CA ARG A 128 22.90 -10.02 -6.37
C ARG A 128 21.82 -9.02 -6.84
N LEU A 129 22.06 -8.38 -7.97
CA LEU A 129 21.09 -7.48 -8.58
C LEU A 129 19.81 -8.23 -8.96
N ALA A 130 19.92 -9.42 -9.57
CA ALA A 130 18.77 -10.26 -9.88
C ALA A 130 17.99 -10.63 -8.62
N ALA A 131 18.67 -11.08 -7.56
CA ALA A 131 18.03 -11.41 -6.28
C ALA A 131 17.27 -10.21 -5.69
N CYS A 132 17.85 -9.01 -5.67
CA CYS A 132 17.18 -7.80 -5.21
C CYS A 132 15.95 -7.44 -6.05
N ARG A 133 16.04 -7.58 -7.37
CA ARG A 133 14.93 -7.32 -8.30
C ARG A 133 13.77 -8.30 -8.12
N ASP A 134 14.08 -9.58 -8.01
CA ASP A 134 13.08 -10.65 -7.84
C ASP A 134 12.36 -10.48 -6.51
N PHE A 135 13.10 -10.27 -5.44
CA PHE A 135 12.52 -9.97 -4.13
C PHE A 135 11.65 -8.70 -4.17
N GLY A 136 12.18 -7.61 -4.72
CA GLY A 136 11.45 -6.35 -4.84
C GLY A 136 10.18 -6.47 -5.67
N ARG A 137 10.14 -7.34 -6.71
CA ARG A 137 8.95 -7.64 -7.50
C ARG A 137 7.92 -8.35 -6.64
N THR A 138 8.28 -9.43 -5.97
CA THR A 138 7.39 -10.17 -5.05
C THR A 138 6.78 -9.25 -4.00
N VAL A 139 7.56 -8.38 -3.36
CA VAL A 139 7.05 -7.44 -2.37
C VAL A 139 6.01 -6.48 -2.97
N ARG A 140 6.24 -5.95 -4.19
CA ARG A 140 5.28 -5.07 -4.87
C ARG A 140 3.97 -5.80 -5.24
N GLU A 141 4.04 -7.06 -5.62
CA GLU A 141 2.87 -7.91 -5.88
C GLU A 141 2.08 -8.12 -4.60
N VAL A 142 2.73 -8.49 -3.50
CA VAL A 142 2.10 -8.64 -2.18
C VAL A 142 1.37 -7.36 -1.73
N VAL A 143 1.98 -6.19 -1.92
CA VAL A 143 1.33 -4.89 -1.62
C VAL A 143 0.09 -4.69 -2.49
N SER A 144 0.17 -5.03 -3.79
CA SER A 144 -0.96 -4.93 -4.71
C SER A 144 -2.14 -5.78 -4.28
N ASP A 145 -1.86 -7.05 -4.02
CA ASP A 145 -2.86 -8.04 -3.64
C ASP A 145 -3.47 -7.70 -2.28
N GLY A 146 -2.63 -7.32 -1.32
CA GLY A 146 -3.08 -6.88 0.00
C GLY A 146 -4.04 -5.69 -0.06
N VAL A 147 -3.74 -4.69 -0.87
CA VAL A 147 -4.63 -3.53 -1.08
C VAL A 147 -5.92 -3.94 -1.79
N SER A 148 -5.85 -4.78 -2.83
CA SER A 148 -7.04 -5.26 -3.54
C SER A 148 -7.98 -6.02 -2.61
N VAL A 149 -7.45 -6.88 -1.74
CA VAL A 149 -8.26 -7.59 -0.71
C VAL A 149 -8.77 -6.61 0.35
N ALA A 150 -7.95 -5.66 0.80
CA ALA A 150 -8.35 -4.63 1.77
C ALA A 150 -9.44 -3.70 1.24
N LEU A 151 -9.60 -3.55 -0.06
CA LEU A 151 -10.67 -2.78 -0.70
C LEU A 151 -11.89 -3.63 -1.09
N GLY A 152 -11.80 -4.96 -0.93
CA GLY A 152 -12.88 -5.90 -1.24
C GLY A 152 -12.97 -6.26 -2.73
N ASP A 153 -11.94 -5.94 -3.53
CA ASP A 153 -11.87 -6.30 -4.95
C ASP A 153 -11.53 -7.79 -5.12
N GLU A 154 -10.81 -8.39 -4.14
CA GLU A 154 -10.34 -9.77 -4.15
C GLU A 154 -10.67 -10.52 -2.84
N GLY A 155 -10.58 -11.85 -2.88
CA GLY A 155 -10.89 -12.72 -1.74
C GLY A 155 -9.71 -12.98 -0.79
N ALA A 156 -10.01 -13.59 0.37
CA ALA A 156 -9.02 -13.92 1.41
C ALA A 156 -7.93 -14.90 0.94
N ASP A 157 -8.19 -15.70 -0.07
CA ASP A 157 -7.24 -16.65 -0.68
C ASP A 157 -6.10 -15.93 -1.39
N VAL A 158 -6.38 -14.80 -2.05
CA VAL A 158 -5.35 -13.93 -2.67
C VAL A 158 -4.40 -13.41 -1.58
N ALA A 159 -4.91 -12.85 -0.48
CA ALA A 159 -4.06 -12.38 0.61
C ALA A 159 -3.24 -13.50 1.27
N ARG A 160 -3.81 -14.70 1.42
CA ARG A 160 -3.08 -15.85 1.97
C ARG A 160 -1.96 -16.32 1.05
N SER A 161 -2.20 -16.36 -0.27
CA SER A 161 -1.18 -16.68 -1.26
C SER A 161 -0.04 -15.66 -1.21
N ALA A 162 -0.36 -14.38 -1.21
CA ALA A 162 0.59 -13.29 -1.14
C ALA A 162 1.49 -13.37 0.12
N VAL A 163 0.91 -13.64 1.30
CA VAL A 163 1.69 -13.86 2.53
C VAL A 163 2.59 -15.09 2.42
N GLY A 164 2.12 -16.17 1.78
CA GLY A 164 2.90 -17.38 1.55
C GLY A 164 4.10 -17.15 0.61
N GLU A 165 3.93 -16.37 -0.43
CA GLU A 165 4.98 -15.98 -1.37
C GLU A 165 6.02 -15.08 -0.69
N LEU A 166 5.57 -14.12 0.11
CA LEU A 166 6.45 -13.24 0.86
C LEU A 166 7.34 -14.01 1.86
N ARG A 167 6.82 -15.04 2.52
CA ARG A 167 7.62 -15.88 3.42
C ARG A 167 8.75 -16.58 2.67
N ARG A 168 8.48 -17.15 1.49
CA ARG A 168 9.52 -17.79 0.66
C ARG A 168 10.57 -16.78 0.21
N ALA A 169 10.14 -15.62 -0.28
CA ALA A 169 11.07 -14.58 -0.71
C ALA A 169 11.95 -14.03 0.43
N ARG A 170 11.45 -14.04 1.68
CA ARG A 170 12.26 -13.65 2.85
C ARG A 170 13.45 -14.57 3.09
N ASP A 171 13.30 -15.86 2.87
CA ASP A 171 14.42 -16.81 3.03
C ASP A 171 15.55 -16.49 2.06
N ASP A 172 15.24 -16.02 0.84
CA ASP A 172 16.22 -15.64 -0.18
C ASP A 172 16.97 -14.35 0.20
N ILE A 173 16.26 -13.32 0.69
CA ILE A 173 16.91 -12.06 1.11
C ILE A 173 17.74 -12.25 2.40
N ASP A 174 17.32 -13.16 3.27
CA ASP A 174 18.07 -13.52 4.48
C ASP A 174 19.35 -14.30 4.14
N ALA A 175 19.32 -15.11 3.08
CA ALA A 175 20.52 -15.76 2.56
C ALA A 175 21.51 -14.74 1.97
N LEU A 176 21.00 -13.77 1.20
CA LEU A 176 21.80 -12.67 0.65
C LEU A 176 22.47 -11.85 1.79
N ASP A 177 21.73 -11.49 2.83
CA ASP A 177 22.27 -10.69 3.93
C ASP A 177 23.39 -11.43 4.70
N ARG A 178 23.24 -12.74 4.92
CA ARG A 178 24.29 -13.58 5.52
C ARG A 178 25.56 -13.63 4.64
N GLU A 179 25.41 -13.80 3.33
CA GLU A 179 26.53 -13.75 2.38
C GLU A 179 27.26 -12.39 2.43
N LEU A 180 26.50 -11.30 2.58
CA LEU A 180 27.06 -9.95 2.68
C LEU A 180 27.77 -9.70 4.02
N ASP A 181 27.31 -10.31 5.11
CA ASP A 181 27.99 -10.23 6.40
C ASP A 181 29.38 -10.89 6.35
N GLU A 182 29.52 -12.00 5.64
CA GLU A 182 30.80 -12.69 5.41
C GLU A 182 31.75 -11.88 4.53
N ALA A 183 31.24 -11.02 3.64
CA ALA A 183 32.03 -10.20 2.72
C ALA A 183 32.74 -8.99 3.40
N GLY A 184 32.41 -8.68 4.66
CA GLY A 184 33.07 -7.64 5.45
C GLY A 184 32.71 -6.21 5.08
N ALA A 185 33.64 -5.25 5.32
CA ALA A 185 33.34 -3.81 5.22
C ALA A 185 32.97 -3.32 3.82
N GLY A 186 33.44 -3.94 2.74
CA GLY A 186 33.11 -3.57 1.37
C GLY A 186 31.65 -3.83 0.95
N ALA A 187 30.87 -4.52 1.80
CA ALA A 187 29.46 -4.80 1.54
C ALA A 187 28.49 -3.92 2.34
N ALA A 188 28.96 -2.88 3.03
CA ALA A 188 28.15 -2.09 3.97
C ALA A 188 26.91 -1.48 3.32
N GLU A 189 27.03 -0.90 2.13
CA GLU A 189 25.91 -0.26 1.43
C GLU A 189 24.90 -1.29 0.93
N LEU A 190 25.38 -2.42 0.41
CA LEU A 190 24.50 -3.50 -0.06
C LEU A 190 23.74 -4.16 1.11
N ARG A 191 24.34 -4.22 2.31
CA ARG A 191 23.63 -4.62 3.53
C ARG A 191 22.53 -3.62 3.93
N ARG A 192 22.74 -2.32 3.69
CA ARG A 192 21.67 -1.31 3.88
C ARG A 192 20.50 -1.57 2.93
N VAL A 193 20.80 -1.89 1.66
CA VAL A 193 19.79 -2.30 0.68
C VAL A 193 19.01 -3.53 1.16
N ALA A 194 19.70 -4.59 1.59
CA ALA A 194 19.04 -5.81 2.08
C ALA A 194 18.10 -5.53 3.27
N ARG A 195 18.55 -4.70 4.24
CA ARG A 195 17.69 -4.29 5.37
C ARG A 195 16.51 -3.46 4.96
N ALA A 196 16.68 -2.53 4.00
CA ALA A 196 15.58 -1.71 3.50
C ALA A 196 14.56 -2.57 2.72
N LEU A 197 15.02 -3.54 1.93
CA LEU A 197 14.16 -4.53 1.26
C LEU A 197 13.35 -5.37 2.28
N ARG A 198 13.94 -5.80 3.39
CA ARG A 198 13.21 -6.47 4.47
C ARG A 198 12.11 -5.58 5.04
N ARG A 199 12.39 -4.31 5.29
CA ARG A 199 11.38 -3.36 5.80
C ARG A 199 10.23 -3.17 4.83
N THR A 200 10.50 -3.14 3.50
CA THR A 200 9.43 -3.11 2.51
C THR A 200 8.59 -4.38 2.54
N ALA A 201 9.21 -5.55 2.77
CA ALA A 201 8.51 -6.81 2.93
C ALA A 201 7.64 -6.87 4.19
N GLU A 202 8.09 -6.29 5.31
CA GLU A 202 7.30 -6.17 6.53
C GLU A 202 6.05 -5.33 6.29
N CYS A 203 6.20 -4.13 5.71
CA CYS A 203 5.06 -3.28 5.38
C CYS A 203 4.08 -3.95 4.39
N GLY A 204 4.61 -4.66 3.37
CA GLY A 204 3.78 -5.41 2.42
C GLY A 204 2.99 -6.53 3.09
N GLY A 205 3.62 -7.26 4.02
CA GLY A 205 2.98 -8.28 4.83
C GLY A 205 1.85 -7.72 5.71
N ASP A 206 2.10 -6.58 6.36
CA ASP A 206 1.10 -5.90 7.20
C ASP A 206 -0.12 -5.46 6.36
N VAL A 207 0.10 -4.94 5.14
CA VAL A 207 -0.99 -4.61 4.21
C VAL A 207 -1.79 -5.85 3.81
N ALA A 208 -1.14 -6.97 3.50
CA ALA A 208 -1.81 -8.23 3.16
C ALA A 208 -2.62 -8.78 4.34
N GLU A 209 -2.11 -8.66 5.57
CA GLU A 209 -2.83 -9.07 6.78
C GLU A 209 -4.05 -8.18 7.07
N ILE A 210 -3.99 -6.88 6.79
CA ILE A 210 -5.15 -5.98 6.86
C ILE A 210 -6.24 -6.47 5.91
N GLY A 211 -5.88 -6.76 4.66
CA GLY A 211 -6.80 -7.32 3.68
C GLY A 211 -7.42 -8.63 4.14
N LEU A 212 -6.62 -9.55 4.67
CA LEU A 212 -7.11 -10.83 5.19
C LEU A 212 -8.11 -10.65 6.33
N ARG A 213 -7.83 -9.78 7.30
CA ARG A 213 -8.76 -9.47 8.41
C ARG A 213 -10.10 -8.95 7.91
N ARG A 214 -10.08 -8.02 6.94
CA ARG A 214 -11.30 -7.52 6.30
C ARG A 214 -12.10 -8.64 5.64
N ALA A 215 -11.46 -9.46 4.82
CA ALA A 215 -12.13 -10.54 4.10
C ALA A 215 -12.77 -11.57 5.04
N VAL A 216 -12.13 -11.88 6.18
CA VAL A 216 -12.70 -12.75 7.22
C VAL A 216 -13.94 -12.11 7.86
N ARG A 217 -13.85 -10.84 8.26
CA ARG A 217 -14.98 -10.10 8.85
C ARG A 217 -16.18 -10.03 7.92
N CYS A 218 -15.98 -9.77 6.63
CA CYS A 218 -17.06 -9.73 5.64
C CYS A 218 -17.76 -11.09 5.50
N ARG A 219 -17.02 -12.20 5.55
CA ARG A 219 -17.60 -13.55 5.52
C ARG A 219 -18.45 -13.85 6.76
N GLU A 220 -18.01 -13.46 7.93
CA GLU A 220 -18.76 -13.62 9.19
C GLU A 220 -20.06 -12.83 9.15
N THR A 221 -20.02 -11.58 8.70
CA THR A 221 -21.21 -10.72 8.56
C THR A 221 -22.24 -11.30 7.59
N ILE A 222 -21.81 -11.93 6.48
CA ILE A 222 -22.70 -12.58 5.52
C ILE A 222 -23.31 -13.83 6.15
N ARG A 223 -22.54 -14.62 6.87
CA ARG A 223 -23.01 -15.85 7.56
C ARG A 223 -24.05 -15.55 8.63
N ASP A 224 -23.87 -14.48 9.40
CA ASP A 224 -24.82 -14.07 10.43
C ASP A 224 -26.15 -13.54 9.86
N ARG A 225 -26.12 -13.00 8.63
CA ARG A 225 -27.33 -12.50 7.94
C ARG A 225 -28.14 -13.59 7.22
N ASP A 226 -27.54 -14.73 6.91
CA ASP A 226 -28.20 -15.84 6.20
C ASP A 226 -27.83 -17.21 6.81
N PRO A 227 -28.31 -17.50 8.03
CA PRO A 227 -28.00 -18.77 8.73
C PRO A 227 -28.62 -20.01 8.09
N GLY A 228 -29.51 -19.86 7.10
CA GLY A 228 -30.27 -20.96 6.49
C GLY A 228 -29.66 -21.63 5.26
N ARG A 229 -28.60 -21.06 4.66
CA ARG A 229 -28.06 -21.50 3.35
C ARG A 229 -27.00 -22.62 3.41
N MET A 230 -26.68 -23.15 4.57
CA MET A 230 -25.65 -24.17 4.75
C MET A 230 -26.13 -25.60 5.07
N ASN A 231 -27.43 -25.92 4.89
CA ASN A 231 -27.99 -27.26 5.12
C ASN A 231 -28.64 -27.88 3.85
N GLU A 232 -28.23 -27.48 2.67
CA GLU A 232 -28.60 -28.18 1.42
C GLU A 232 -27.37 -28.73 0.70
#